data_b1513a1dc56acf7f2529fb4debb3c36b
#
_entry.id   b1513a1dc56acf7f2529fb4debb3c36b
#
_cell.length_a   1.000
_cell.length_b   1.000
_cell.length_c   1.000
_cell.angle_alpha   90.00
_cell.angle_beta   90.00
_cell.angle_gamma   90.00
#
_symmetry.space_group_name_H-M   'P 1'
#
loop_
_entity.id
_entity.type
_entity.pdbx_description
1 polymer ?
#
loop_
_entity_poly.entity_id
_entity_poly.type
_entity_poly.pdbx_seq_one_letter_code
_entity_poly.pdbx_strand_id
1 'polypeptide(L)'
;MNVNDLKRKMIALWKESFHDSEDYINLIFDRYFDPEFVEYETAGPEIISAVMGIPYDFGGEECRIRGLFLCGMATKQRYRGQGIMGNLLEKINRKATEKGFAFTFLIPIGERSHRYFFHQGYVDAFYRCEENYTSLHNFAVEYESVLELQKGKVADLKRHHFEVLEGADVQNDTPDKVLENIKNLLHERENDQSDMEVLHSREQLSDVIEMNRLKGGKIYYVSGPQDAISAVAFTRLVDRSRVEIERMVSKDDCSTYRLLDFIKKNEPDAGIKIFIDPKTSDRKNLAKTHGMARILNLCEILKFQAAGHGDLKYSILVNEHPGLVERYDIKGGQVNHKSISMDSEDYDPTKTVMSLRDISCVLFRRPDTGVLLVEAFGMPSLGGYVSLMAE
;
A
#
# COMPACT_ATOMS: atom_id res chain seq x y z
N MET A 1 -27.27 17.56 -6.67
CA MET A 1 -27.69 16.16 -6.36
C MET A 1 -27.54 15.99 -4.84
N ASN A 2 -28.51 15.36 -4.15
CA ASN A 2 -28.31 15.06 -2.72
C ASN A 2 -27.37 13.85 -2.54
N VAL A 3 -26.83 13.70 -1.31
CA VAL A 3 -25.81 12.69 -0.99
C VAL A 3 -26.28 11.26 -1.25
N ASN A 4 -27.53 10.93 -0.90
CA ASN A 4 -28.08 9.59 -1.11
C ASN A 4 -28.28 9.26 -2.60
N ASP A 5 -28.70 10.24 -3.41
CA ASP A 5 -28.85 10.07 -4.86
C ASP A 5 -27.47 9.92 -5.53
N LEU A 6 -26.46 10.68 -5.06
CA LEU A 6 -25.08 10.54 -5.50
C LEU A 6 -24.56 9.12 -5.21
N LYS A 7 -24.64 8.67 -3.95
CA LYS A 7 -24.21 7.32 -3.52
C LYS A 7 -24.86 6.23 -4.38
N ARG A 8 -26.19 6.28 -4.54
CA ARG A 8 -26.94 5.31 -5.34
C ARG A 8 -26.49 5.26 -6.81
N LYS A 9 -26.26 6.41 -7.44
CA LYS A 9 -25.81 6.51 -8.84
C LYS A 9 -24.36 6.06 -9.01
N MET A 10 -23.48 6.32 -8.04
CA MET A 10 -22.13 5.81 -8.05
C MET A 10 -22.09 4.28 -7.92
N ILE A 11 -22.90 3.70 -7.03
CA ILE A 11 -23.08 2.24 -6.93
C ILE A 11 -23.53 1.65 -8.28
N ALA A 12 -24.46 2.30 -8.96
CA ALA A 12 -24.91 1.85 -10.29
C ALA A 12 -23.79 1.88 -11.34
N LEU A 13 -22.96 2.94 -11.36
CA LEU A 13 -21.81 3.03 -12.26
C LEU A 13 -20.74 1.98 -11.91
N TRP A 14 -20.50 1.71 -10.61
CA TRP A 14 -19.58 0.69 -10.15
C TRP A 14 -20.02 -0.71 -10.62
N LYS A 15 -21.28 -1.09 -10.37
CA LYS A 15 -21.87 -2.36 -10.83
C LYS A 15 -21.78 -2.55 -12.35
N GLU A 16 -21.94 -1.47 -13.13
CA GLU A 16 -21.79 -1.50 -14.60
C GLU A 16 -20.33 -1.71 -15.04
N SER A 17 -19.37 -1.24 -14.24
CA SER A 17 -17.96 -1.12 -14.64
C SER A 17 -17.06 -2.22 -14.11
N PHE A 18 -17.41 -2.82 -12.97
CA PHE A 18 -16.62 -3.81 -12.24
C PHE A 18 -17.46 -5.07 -11.95
N HIS A 19 -16.78 -6.18 -11.71
CA HIS A 19 -17.43 -7.48 -11.47
C HIS A 19 -17.47 -7.85 -9.97
N ASP A 20 -17.44 -6.85 -9.09
CA ASP A 20 -17.50 -7.06 -7.65
C ASP A 20 -18.88 -7.54 -7.21
N SER A 21 -18.92 -8.33 -6.12
CA SER A 21 -20.18 -8.76 -5.52
C SER A 21 -20.97 -7.57 -4.94
N GLU A 22 -22.29 -7.71 -4.85
CA GLU A 22 -23.14 -6.65 -4.29
C GLU A 22 -22.79 -6.35 -2.84
N ASP A 23 -22.49 -7.37 -2.04
CA ASP A 23 -22.12 -7.22 -0.63
C ASP A 23 -20.79 -6.47 -0.48
N TYR A 24 -19.81 -6.75 -1.34
CA TYR A 24 -18.56 -6.01 -1.36
C TYR A 24 -18.75 -4.53 -1.72
N ILE A 25 -19.54 -4.26 -2.76
CA ILE A 25 -19.85 -2.88 -3.17
C ILE A 25 -20.56 -2.13 -2.04
N ASN A 26 -21.55 -2.77 -1.40
CA ASN A 26 -22.28 -2.17 -0.28
C ASN A 26 -21.34 -1.87 0.89
N LEU A 27 -20.45 -2.80 1.25
CA LEU A 27 -19.46 -2.58 2.32
C LEU A 27 -18.58 -1.36 2.02
N ILE A 28 -18.01 -1.27 0.80
CA ILE A 28 -17.16 -0.14 0.40
C ILE A 28 -17.93 1.18 0.49
N PHE A 29 -19.14 1.23 -0.04
CA PHE A 29 -19.92 2.46 -0.01
C PHE A 29 -20.48 2.80 1.38
N ASP A 30 -20.73 1.83 2.25
CA ASP A 30 -21.20 2.09 3.61
C ASP A 30 -20.09 2.56 4.56
N ARG A 31 -18.85 2.10 4.35
CA ARG A 31 -17.70 2.41 5.19
C ARG A 31 -16.88 3.61 4.69
N TYR A 32 -16.71 3.73 3.37
CA TYR A 32 -15.71 4.64 2.79
C TYR A 32 -16.30 5.73 1.90
N PHE A 33 -17.61 5.71 1.62
CA PHE A 33 -18.20 6.76 0.81
C PHE A 33 -18.28 8.07 1.59
N ASP A 34 -17.41 9.00 1.20
CA ASP A 34 -17.46 10.39 1.66
C ASP A 34 -17.67 11.30 0.44
N PRO A 35 -18.80 12.04 0.35
CA PRO A 35 -19.07 12.94 -0.78
C PRO A 35 -18.02 14.06 -0.91
N GLU A 36 -17.25 14.33 0.15
CA GLU A 36 -16.14 15.28 0.08
C GLU A 36 -15.01 14.77 -0.82
N PHE A 37 -14.76 13.45 -0.83
CA PHE A 37 -13.71 12.84 -1.65
C PHE A 37 -14.27 12.11 -2.89
N VAL A 38 -15.32 12.66 -3.48
CA VAL A 38 -15.93 12.16 -4.71
C VAL A 38 -15.90 13.25 -5.76
N GLU A 39 -15.44 12.90 -6.97
CA GLU A 39 -15.62 13.71 -8.17
C GLU A 39 -16.35 12.91 -9.23
N TYR A 40 -17.28 13.56 -9.93
CA TYR A 40 -18.10 12.91 -10.94
C TYR A 40 -18.52 13.86 -12.06
N GLU A 41 -18.87 13.28 -13.21
CA GLU A 41 -19.44 13.97 -14.35
C GLU A 41 -20.79 13.36 -14.71
N THR A 42 -21.74 14.18 -15.17
CA THR A 42 -23.10 13.75 -15.48
C THR A 42 -23.49 14.05 -16.93
N ALA A 43 -24.35 13.19 -17.48
CA ALA A 43 -25.09 13.47 -18.73
C ALA A 43 -26.58 13.27 -18.46
N GLY A 44 -27.31 14.37 -18.35
CA GLY A 44 -28.69 14.36 -17.86
C GLY A 44 -28.77 13.84 -16.42
N PRO A 45 -29.63 12.85 -16.13
CA PRO A 45 -29.77 12.31 -14.76
C PRO A 45 -28.70 11.30 -14.38
N GLU A 46 -27.86 10.85 -15.31
CA GLU A 46 -26.89 9.76 -15.09
C GLU A 46 -25.51 10.30 -14.72
N ILE A 47 -24.80 9.60 -13.81
CA ILE A 47 -23.35 9.72 -13.65
C ILE A 47 -22.69 8.91 -14.76
N ILE A 48 -21.84 9.58 -15.57
CA ILE A 48 -21.15 8.98 -16.72
C ILE A 48 -19.69 8.69 -16.44
N SER A 49 -19.11 9.35 -15.43
CA SER A 49 -17.75 9.12 -14.96
C SER A 49 -17.66 9.50 -13.49
N ALA A 50 -16.89 8.76 -12.71
CA ALA A 50 -16.67 9.06 -11.30
C ALA A 50 -15.32 8.51 -10.80
N VAL A 51 -14.83 9.13 -9.71
CA VAL A 51 -13.70 8.68 -8.90
C VAL A 51 -14.03 8.92 -7.44
N MET A 52 -13.61 8.01 -6.56
CA MET A 52 -13.74 8.11 -5.11
C MET A 52 -12.35 8.08 -4.47
N GLY A 53 -12.14 8.87 -3.42
CA GLY A 53 -10.94 8.87 -2.60
C GLY A 53 -11.19 8.28 -1.22
N ILE A 54 -10.26 7.46 -0.74
CA ILE A 54 -10.27 6.90 0.62
C ILE A 54 -8.99 7.36 1.32
N PRO A 55 -9.09 8.08 2.46
CA PRO A 55 -7.92 8.49 3.23
C PRO A 55 -7.19 7.30 3.87
N TYR A 56 -5.86 7.32 3.76
CA TYR A 56 -4.97 6.42 4.47
C TYR A 56 -3.78 7.18 5.06
N ASP A 57 -3.33 6.73 6.22
CA ASP A 57 -2.07 7.17 6.80
C ASP A 57 -0.95 6.23 6.37
N PHE A 58 0.28 6.75 6.32
CA PHE A 58 1.50 6.03 5.99
C PHE A 58 2.59 6.36 7.00
N GLY A 59 3.52 5.41 7.21
CA GLY A 59 4.65 5.57 8.12
C GLY A 59 4.49 4.77 9.40
N GLY A 60 4.93 5.30 10.52
CA GLY A 60 4.88 4.67 11.84
C GLY A 60 4.45 5.64 12.93
N GLU A 61 4.66 5.29 14.20
CA GLU A 61 4.26 6.12 15.34
C GLU A 61 4.94 7.49 15.35
N GLU A 62 6.22 7.54 14.99
CA GLU A 62 7.03 8.76 15.09
C GLU A 62 6.86 9.72 13.89
N CYS A 63 6.47 9.19 12.74
CA CYS A 63 6.33 9.97 11.53
C CYS A 63 5.19 9.46 10.66
N ARG A 64 4.19 10.31 10.42
CA ARG A 64 3.01 9.98 9.61
C ARG A 64 2.82 10.98 8.48
N ILE A 65 2.35 10.44 7.35
CA ILE A 65 1.98 11.24 6.20
C ILE A 65 0.65 10.73 5.63
N ARG A 66 -0.18 11.63 5.10
CA ARG A 66 -1.51 11.27 4.59
C ARG A 66 -1.50 11.13 3.08
N GLY A 67 -2.00 9.98 2.61
CA GLY A 67 -2.29 9.71 1.21
C GLY A 67 -3.79 9.53 0.96
N LEU A 68 -4.27 9.90 -0.23
CA LEU A 68 -5.64 9.64 -0.65
C LEU A 68 -5.63 8.52 -1.71
N PHE A 69 -6.17 7.36 -1.37
CA PHE A 69 -6.34 6.24 -2.29
C PHE A 69 -7.48 6.51 -3.27
N LEU A 70 -7.19 6.48 -4.57
CA LEU A 70 -8.21 6.68 -5.60
C LEU A 70 -8.71 5.34 -6.12
N CYS A 71 -9.99 5.08 -5.94
CA CYS A 71 -10.66 3.85 -6.36
C CYS A 71 -11.97 4.14 -7.11
N GLY A 72 -12.61 3.09 -7.63
CA GLY A 72 -13.88 3.21 -8.35
C GLY A 72 -13.82 4.09 -9.58
N MET A 73 -12.64 4.25 -10.19
CA MET A 73 -12.42 5.09 -11.36
C MET A 73 -13.08 4.49 -12.59
N ALA A 74 -14.25 4.95 -12.93
CA ALA A 74 -15.03 4.43 -14.03
C ALA A 74 -15.52 5.55 -14.97
N THR A 75 -15.55 5.25 -16.27
CA THR A 75 -16.20 6.05 -17.29
C THR A 75 -17.01 5.13 -18.19
N LYS A 76 -18.31 5.42 -18.37
CA LYS A 76 -19.18 4.66 -19.26
C LYS A 76 -18.59 4.58 -20.65
N GLN A 77 -18.67 3.41 -21.29
CA GLN A 77 -17.95 3.10 -22.52
C GLN A 77 -18.15 4.15 -23.62
N ARG A 78 -19.38 4.64 -23.80
CA ARG A 78 -19.73 5.65 -24.83
C ARG A 78 -19.11 7.04 -24.63
N TYR A 79 -18.57 7.30 -23.43
CA TYR A 79 -17.95 8.58 -23.08
C TYR A 79 -16.42 8.48 -22.87
N ARG A 80 -15.83 7.30 -23.11
CA ARG A 80 -14.39 7.11 -23.03
C ARG A 80 -13.64 7.86 -24.13
N GLY A 81 -12.38 8.20 -23.89
CA GLY A 81 -11.54 8.92 -24.84
C GLY A 81 -11.79 10.43 -24.96
N GLN A 82 -12.70 10.99 -24.15
CA GLN A 82 -13.05 12.42 -24.17
C GLN A 82 -12.35 13.24 -23.07
N GLY A 83 -11.37 12.68 -22.38
CA GLY A 83 -10.62 13.38 -21.32
C GLY A 83 -11.37 13.55 -19.99
N ILE A 84 -12.60 13.03 -19.84
CA ILE A 84 -13.46 13.24 -18.66
C ILE A 84 -12.77 12.77 -17.38
N MET A 85 -12.22 11.54 -17.34
CA MET A 85 -11.53 11.01 -16.15
C MET A 85 -10.29 11.85 -15.81
N GLY A 86 -9.53 12.34 -16.80
CA GLY A 86 -8.39 13.23 -16.55
C GLY A 86 -8.81 14.51 -15.82
N ASN A 87 -9.94 15.12 -16.25
CA ASN A 87 -10.49 16.31 -15.59
C ASN A 87 -10.95 16.00 -14.14
N LEU A 88 -11.53 14.80 -13.89
CA LEU A 88 -11.94 14.40 -12.55
C LEU A 88 -10.72 14.16 -11.65
N LEU A 89 -9.66 13.55 -12.20
CA LEU A 89 -8.39 13.37 -11.46
C LEU A 89 -7.76 14.71 -11.07
N GLU A 90 -7.76 15.72 -11.94
CA GLU A 90 -7.25 17.05 -11.59
C GLU A 90 -8.13 17.73 -10.50
N LYS A 91 -9.45 17.56 -10.55
CA LYS A 91 -10.37 18.09 -9.53
C LYS A 91 -10.11 17.45 -8.16
N ILE A 92 -10.04 16.10 -8.10
CA ILE A 92 -9.83 15.40 -6.83
C ILE A 92 -8.43 15.64 -6.27
N ASN A 93 -7.40 15.73 -7.12
CA ASN A 93 -6.03 16.06 -6.70
C ASN A 93 -5.96 17.46 -6.07
N ARG A 94 -6.58 18.47 -6.70
CA ARG A 94 -6.66 19.82 -6.12
C ARG A 94 -7.36 19.82 -4.78
N LYS A 95 -8.51 19.17 -4.68
CA LYS A 95 -9.25 19.03 -3.42
C LYS A 95 -8.42 18.32 -2.34
N ALA A 96 -7.71 17.26 -2.71
CA ALA A 96 -6.80 16.56 -1.79
C ALA A 96 -5.67 17.47 -1.30
N THR A 97 -5.09 18.30 -2.18
CA THR A 97 -4.10 19.31 -1.79
C THR A 97 -4.67 20.30 -0.77
N GLU A 98 -5.86 20.85 -1.03
CA GLU A 98 -6.57 21.77 -0.14
C GLU A 98 -6.88 21.14 1.24
N LYS A 99 -7.05 19.82 1.29
CA LYS A 99 -7.31 19.04 2.51
C LYS A 99 -6.03 18.53 3.19
N GLY A 100 -4.85 18.90 2.70
CA GLY A 100 -3.56 18.60 3.31
C GLY A 100 -3.07 17.17 3.09
N PHE A 101 -3.54 16.49 2.03
CA PHE A 101 -2.92 15.24 1.61
C PHE A 101 -1.59 15.52 0.90
N ALA A 102 -0.58 14.73 1.20
CA ALA A 102 0.73 14.87 0.60
C ALA A 102 0.81 14.27 -0.80
N PHE A 103 0.01 13.24 -1.06
CA PHE A 103 -0.05 12.55 -2.36
C PHE A 103 -1.40 11.87 -2.55
N THR A 104 -1.75 11.62 -3.81
CA THR A 104 -2.79 10.65 -4.18
C THR A 104 -2.13 9.40 -4.73
N PHE A 105 -2.76 8.24 -4.56
CA PHE A 105 -2.23 6.97 -5.06
C PHE A 105 -3.34 6.04 -5.54
N LEU A 106 -2.95 5.08 -6.35
CA LEU A 106 -3.86 4.13 -6.98
C LEU A 106 -3.14 2.84 -7.35
N ILE A 107 -3.90 1.79 -7.62
CA ILE A 107 -3.41 0.51 -8.11
C ILE A 107 -3.93 0.33 -9.54
N PRO A 108 -3.04 0.38 -10.56
CA PRO A 108 -3.46 0.27 -11.95
C PRO A 108 -3.75 -1.19 -12.33
N ILE A 109 -4.86 -1.42 -13.03
CA ILE A 109 -5.21 -2.76 -13.54
C ILE A 109 -4.59 -2.95 -14.93
N GLY A 110 -3.39 -3.55 -14.99
CA GLY A 110 -2.67 -3.87 -16.21
C GLY A 110 -2.00 -2.68 -16.89
N GLU A 111 -1.21 -2.95 -17.94
CA GLU A 111 -0.35 -1.96 -18.60
C GLU A 111 -1.09 -0.76 -19.22
N ARG A 112 -2.31 -0.96 -19.72
CA ARG A 112 -3.06 0.12 -20.35
C ARG A 112 -3.43 1.21 -19.35
N SER A 113 -3.92 0.81 -18.17
CA SER A 113 -4.25 1.75 -17.09
C SER A 113 -2.98 2.36 -16.50
N HIS A 114 -1.91 1.58 -16.31
CA HIS A 114 -0.62 2.08 -15.88
C HIS A 114 -0.12 3.21 -16.79
N ARG A 115 -0.07 2.99 -18.11
CA ARG A 115 0.32 4.03 -19.09
C ARG A 115 -0.60 5.25 -19.04
N TYR A 116 -1.90 5.03 -18.88
CA TYR A 116 -2.85 6.13 -18.74
C TYR A 116 -2.54 7.00 -17.53
N PHE A 117 -2.38 6.41 -16.34
CA PHE A 117 -2.07 7.17 -15.13
C PHE A 117 -0.68 7.81 -15.16
N PHE A 118 0.29 7.16 -15.81
CA PHE A 118 1.60 7.78 -16.04
C PHE A 118 1.46 9.10 -16.84
N HIS A 119 0.59 9.16 -17.84
CA HIS A 119 0.29 10.42 -18.55
C HIS A 119 -0.50 11.42 -17.71
N GLN A 120 -1.19 10.98 -16.65
CA GLN A 120 -1.84 11.85 -15.68
C GLN A 120 -0.91 12.32 -14.54
N GLY A 121 0.40 12.12 -14.65
CA GLY A 121 1.39 12.58 -13.69
C GLY A 121 1.64 11.65 -12.50
N TYR A 122 1.10 10.44 -12.52
CA TYR A 122 1.42 9.41 -11.53
C TYR A 122 2.74 8.71 -11.91
N VAL A 123 3.52 8.33 -10.93
CA VAL A 123 4.77 7.56 -11.09
C VAL A 123 4.69 6.27 -10.27
N ASP A 124 5.50 5.29 -10.63
CA ASP A 124 5.65 4.06 -9.84
C ASP A 124 6.12 4.41 -8.42
N ALA A 125 5.40 3.96 -7.41
CA ALA A 125 5.67 4.33 -6.02
C ALA A 125 5.64 3.15 -5.06
N PHE A 126 4.82 2.15 -5.34
CA PHE A 126 4.65 1.01 -4.47
C PHE A 126 5.03 -0.26 -5.21
N TYR A 127 5.80 -1.11 -4.53
CA TYR A 127 6.41 -2.28 -5.13
C TYR A 127 6.15 -3.53 -4.31
N ARG A 128 6.19 -4.70 -4.96
CA ARG A 128 6.11 -5.99 -4.31
C ARG A 128 7.02 -7.01 -4.99
N CYS A 129 7.61 -7.88 -4.20
CA CYS A 129 8.26 -9.10 -4.68
C CYS A 129 7.27 -10.25 -4.68
N GLU A 130 7.57 -11.28 -5.46
CA GLU A 130 6.78 -12.51 -5.53
C GLU A 130 7.67 -13.70 -5.19
N GLU A 131 7.25 -14.49 -4.21
CA GLU A 131 7.79 -15.82 -3.98
C GLU A 131 6.80 -16.88 -4.43
N ASN A 132 7.29 -17.88 -5.16
CA ASN A 132 6.45 -18.91 -5.74
C ASN A 132 6.92 -20.28 -5.31
N TYR A 133 6.00 -21.06 -4.75
CA TYR A 133 6.19 -22.43 -4.31
C TYR A 133 5.26 -23.35 -5.11
N THR A 134 5.80 -24.47 -5.59
CA THR A 134 5.00 -25.45 -6.33
C THR A 134 4.07 -26.23 -5.40
N SER A 135 3.09 -26.91 -5.94
CA SER A 135 2.23 -27.81 -5.18
C SER A 135 2.97 -28.99 -4.51
N LEU A 136 4.21 -29.28 -4.91
CA LEU A 136 5.05 -30.33 -4.33
C LEU A 136 5.95 -29.81 -3.18
N HIS A 137 5.96 -28.49 -2.93
CA HIS A 137 6.79 -27.93 -1.86
C HIS A 137 6.29 -28.38 -0.47
N ASN A 138 7.22 -28.73 0.41
CA ASN A 138 6.92 -29.27 1.74
C ASN A 138 7.45 -28.37 2.84
N PHE A 139 6.64 -27.43 3.28
CA PHE A 139 6.99 -26.47 4.35
C PHE A 139 7.23 -27.11 5.72
N ALA A 140 6.82 -28.36 5.94
CA ALA A 140 7.12 -29.05 7.19
C ALA A 140 8.62 -29.26 7.40
N VAL A 141 9.39 -29.41 6.31
CA VAL A 141 10.85 -29.55 6.39
C VAL A 141 11.52 -28.29 6.88
N GLU A 142 11.11 -27.13 6.34
CA GLU A 142 11.62 -25.83 6.80
C GLU A 142 11.20 -25.56 8.25
N TYR A 143 9.95 -25.85 8.60
CA TYR A 143 9.45 -25.71 9.96
C TYR A 143 10.27 -26.56 10.96
N GLU A 144 10.50 -27.84 10.66
CA GLU A 144 11.30 -28.72 11.51
C GLU A 144 12.74 -28.23 11.64
N SER A 145 13.36 -27.78 10.55
CA SER A 145 14.72 -27.26 10.53
C SER A 145 14.88 -26.01 11.40
N VAL A 146 13.95 -25.05 11.31
CA VAL A 146 13.95 -23.83 12.14
C VAL A 146 13.72 -24.19 13.61
N LEU A 147 12.78 -25.11 13.89
CA LEU A 147 12.51 -25.57 15.25
C LEU A 147 13.72 -26.22 15.91
N GLU A 148 14.49 -27.04 15.15
CA GLU A 148 15.74 -27.64 15.64
C GLU A 148 16.83 -26.60 15.92
N LEU A 149 16.98 -25.60 15.06
CA LEU A 149 17.90 -24.48 15.28
C LEU A 149 17.56 -23.66 16.52
N GLN A 150 16.27 -23.44 16.77
CA GLN A 150 15.81 -22.76 17.99
C GLN A 150 16.10 -23.62 19.24
N LYS A 151 15.81 -24.91 19.20
CA LYS A 151 16.13 -25.85 20.29
C LYS A 151 17.62 -25.87 20.58
N GLY A 152 18.49 -25.88 19.56
CA GLY A 152 19.96 -25.83 19.72
C GLY A 152 20.45 -24.56 20.37
N LYS A 153 19.87 -23.40 20.08
CA LYS A 153 20.20 -22.10 20.70
C LYS A 153 19.74 -22.02 22.17
N VAL A 154 18.69 -22.75 22.53
CA VAL A 154 18.06 -22.74 23.87
C VAL A 154 18.62 -23.84 24.78
N ALA A 155 19.48 -24.73 24.28
CA ALA A 155 20.09 -25.79 25.11
C ALA A 155 20.85 -25.26 26.34
N ASP A 156 21.26 -23.99 26.35
CA ASP A 156 21.88 -23.30 27.52
C ASP A 156 20.83 -22.69 28.49
N LEU A 157 19.53 -22.65 28.13
CA LEU A 157 18.47 -22.11 28.96
C LEU A 157 17.45 -23.21 29.33
N LYS A 158 17.76 -23.95 30.39
CA LYS A 158 16.89 -24.98 30.96
C LYS A 158 15.56 -24.43 31.46
N ARG A 159 14.59 -24.05 30.59
CA ARG A 159 13.16 -23.79 30.95
C ARG A 159 12.33 -23.02 29.90
N HIS A 160 12.53 -23.23 28.63
CA HIS A 160 11.48 -22.75 27.72
C HIS A 160 10.63 -23.96 27.25
N HIS A 161 9.35 -23.97 27.62
CA HIS A 161 8.38 -24.80 26.97
C HIS A 161 8.28 -24.26 25.52
N PHE A 162 8.65 -25.10 24.55
CA PHE A 162 8.32 -24.82 23.16
C PHE A 162 6.79 -24.87 23.05
N GLU A 163 6.22 -23.70 22.81
CA GLU A 163 4.78 -23.60 22.65
C GLU A 163 4.36 -24.36 21.40
N VAL A 164 3.36 -25.21 21.54
CA VAL A 164 2.77 -25.90 20.40
C VAL A 164 1.97 -24.86 19.63
N LEU A 165 2.44 -24.52 18.42
CA LEU A 165 1.77 -23.61 17.54
C LEU A 165 0.68 -24.38 16.74
N GLU A 166 -0.56 -23.93 16.85
CA GLU A 166 -1.71 -24.49 16.13
C GLU A 166 -2.14 -23.58 15.00
N GLY A 167 -2.35 -24.14 13.80
CA GLY A 167 -2.90 -23.42 12.66
C GLY A 167 -4.42 -23.49 12.67
N ALA A 168 -5.08 -22.39 12.32
CA ALA A 168 -6.51 -22.31 12.12
C ALA A 168 -6.86 -21.30 11.00
N ASP A 169 -8.11 -21.28 10.57
CA ASP A 169 -8.65 -20.25 9.67
C ASP A 169 -9.76 -19.46 10.34
N VAL A 170 -9.96 -18.21 9.90
CA VAL A 170 -11.02 -17.33 10.43
C VAL A 170 -12.35 -17.75 9.84
N GLN A 171 -13.28 -18.15 10.72
CA GLN A 171 -14.64 -18.54 10.41
C GLN A 171 -15.64 -17.52 10.98
N ASN A 172 -16.93 -17.69 10.65
CA ASN A 172 -18.01 -16.82 11.17
C ASN A 172 -18.16 -16.86 12.70
N ASP A 173 -17.79 -17.98 13.32
CA ASP A 173 -17.84 -18.23 14.75
C ASP A 173 -16.49 -18.04 15.45
N THR A 174 -15.49 -17.52 14.72
CA THR A 174 -14.18 -17.18 15.34
C THR A 174 -14.38 -16.20 16.47
N PRO A 175 -13.87 -16.50 17.69
CA PRO A 175 -14.06 -15.63 18.84
C PRO A 175 -13.52 -14.21 18.60
N ASP A 176 -14.25 -13.20 19.07
CA ASP A 176 -13.86 -11.79 18.96
C ASP A 176 -12.43 -11.53 19.49
N LYS A 177 -12.05 -12.23 20.56
CA LYS A 177 -10.69 -12.16 21.12
C LYS A 177 -9.61 -12.54 20.12
N VAL A 178 -9.85 -13.57 19.30
CA VAL A 178 -8.91 -14.01 18.25
C VAL A 178 -8.82 -12.93 17.17
N LEU A 179 -9.95 -12.39 16.72
CA LEU A 179 -9.99 -11.30 15.76
C LEU A 179 -9.26 -10.05 16.26
N GLU A 180 -9.45 -9.70 17.53
CA GLU A 180 -8.71 -8.60 18.16
C GLU A 180 -7.21 -8.88 18.22
N ASN A 181 -6.78 -10.09 18.54
CA ASN A 181 -5.38 -10.46 18.57
C ASN A 181 -4.75 -10.45 17.17
N ILE A 182 -5.49 -10.83 16.11
CA ILE A 182 -5.06 -10.67 14.71
C ILE A 182 -4.87 -9.20 14.38
N LYS A 183 -5.84 -8.35 14.71
CA LYS A 183 -5.72 -6.88 14.48
C LYS A 183 -4.55 -6.27 15.25
N ASN A 184 -4.32 -6.72 16.47
CA ASN A 184 -3.16 -6.26 17.26
C ASN A 184 -1.82 -6.62 16.57
N LEU A 185 -1.67 -7.87 16.09
CA LEU A 185 -0.46 -8.29 15.38
C LEU A 185 -0.21 -7.47 14.11
N LEU A 186 -1.27 -7.21 13.32
CA LEU A 186 -1.17 -6.37 12.13
C LEU A 186 -0.78 -4.93 12.48
N HIS A 187 -1.46 -4.36 13.46
CA HIS A 187 -1.22 -2.97 13.89
C HIS A 187 0.17 -2.77 14.52
N GLU A 188 0.64 -3.71 15.35
CA GLU A 188 2.00 -3.70 15.86
C GLU A 188 3.02 -3.69 14.72
N ARG A 189 2.82 -4.56 13.73
CA ARG A 189 3.72 -4.64 12.57
C ARG A 189 3.73 -3.36 11.73
N GLU A 190 2.57 -2.77 11.49
CA GLU A 190 2.44 -1.53 10.71
C GLU A 190 3.08 -0.34 11.45
N ASN A 191 2.90 -0.23 12.77
CA ASN A 191 3.48 0.86 13.55
C ASN A 191 4.99 0.76 13.78
N ASP A 192 5.57 -0.44 13.68
CA ASP A 192 7.02 -0.66 13.79
C ASP A 192 7.79 -0.25 12.52
N GLN A 193 7.11 0.25 11.49
CA GLN A 193 7.70 0.68 10.23
C GLN A 193 7.98 2.20 10.27
N SER A 194 9.18 2.59 9.84
CA SER A 194 9.52 4.00 9.58
C SER A 194 9.35 4.38 8.10
N ASP A 195 8.90 3.44 7.29
CA ASP A 195 8.85 3.51 5.84
C ASP A 195 7.47 3.92 5.30
N MET A 196 7.37 4.14 3.99
CA MET A 196 6.14 4.46 3.28
C MET A 196 5.26 3.21 3.14
N GLU A 197 4.78 2.68 4.26
CA GLU A 197 3.83 1.58 4.33
C GLU A 197 2.49 2.10 4.85
N VAL A 198 1.39 1.55 4.34
CA VAL A 198 0.04 1.95 4.76
C VAL A 198 -0.20 1.56 6.22
N LEU A 199 -0.78 2.48 6.98
CA LEU A 199 -1.26 2.27 8.34
C LEU A 199 -2.78 2.16 8.33
N HIS A 200 -3.29 1.02 8.78
CA HIS A 200 -4.73 0.83 8.94
C HIS A 200 -5.19 1.24 10.33
N SER A 201 -6.30 1.96 10.40
CA SER A 201 -7.01 2.10 11.68
C SER A 201 -7.60 0.75 12.10
N ARG A 202 -7.99 0.62 13.39
CA ARG A 202 -8.64 -0.62 13.87
C ARG A 202 -9.94 -0.93 13.15
N GLU A 203 -10.68 0.11 12.75
CA GLU A 203 -11.90 0.00 11.95
C GLU A 203 -11.55 -0.52 10.55
N GLN A 204 -10.55 0.07 9.89
CA GLN A 204 -10.08 -0.39 8.58
C GLN A 204 -9.60 -1.84 8.62
N LEU A 205 -8.89 -2.28 9.66
CA LEU A 205 -8.49 -3.69 9.82
C LEU A 205 -9.71 -4.63 9.94
N SER A 206 -10.77 -4.20 10.60
CA SER A 206 -12.04 -4.97 10.65
C SER A 206 -12.69 -5.06 9.27
N ASP A 207 -12.71 -3.96 8.52
CA ASP A 207 -13.23 -3.93 7.16
C ASP A 207 -12.40 -4.79 6.20
N VAL A 208 -11.07 -4.79 6.34
CA VAL A 208 -10.14 -5.64 5.55
C VAL A 208 -10.45 -7.13 5.75
N ILE A 209 -10.69 -7.57 7.00
CA ILE A 209 -11.07 -8.94 7.30
C ILE A 209 -12.38 -9.30 6.58
N GLU A 210 -13.38 -8.43 6.64
CA GLU A 210 -14.68 -8.65 5.99
C GLU A 210 -14.57 -8.59 4.46
N MET A 211 -13.83 -7.63 3.91
CA MET A 211 -13.57 -7.52 2.46
C MET A 211 -12.88 -8.77 1.90
N ASN A 212 -11.89 -9.33 2.61
CA ASN A 212 -11.22 -10.56 2.19
C ASN A 212 -12.24 -11.73 2.08
N ARG A 213 -13.14 -11.85 3.07
CA ARG A 213 -14.19 -12.89 3.07
C ARG A 213 -15.18 -12.69 1.92
N LEU A 214 -15.65 -11.48 1.69
CA LEU A 214 -16.60 -11.15 0.61
C LEU A 214 -16.00 -11.39 -0.79
N LYS A 215 -14.68 -11.32 -0.93
CA LYS A 215 -13.95 -11.69 -2.15
C LYS A 215 -13.68 -13.20 -2.26
N GLY A 216 -14.19 -14.01 -1.33
CA GLY A 216 -13.98 -15.45 -1.29
C GLY A 216 -12.57 -15.86 -0.82
N GLY A 217 -11.84 -14.94 -0.20
CA GLY A 217 -10.56 -15.21 0.42
C GLY A 217 -10.71 -15.92 1.78
N LYS A 218 -9.62 -16.52 2.24
CA LYS A 218 -9.50 -17.11 3.58
C LYS A 218 -8.42 -16.40 4.37
N ILE A 219 -8.57 -16.33 5.67
CA ILE A 219 -7.56 -15.78 6.58
C ILE A 219 -7.11 -16.92 7.48
N TYR A 220 -5.86 -17.34 7.30
CA TYR A 220 -5.24 -18.36 8.13
C TYR A 220 -4.37 -17.70 9.20
N TYR A 221 -4.34 -18.29 10.38
CA TYR A 221 -3.52 -17.81 11.47
C TYR A 221 -2.88 -18.96 12.26
N VAL A 222 -1.85 -18.63 13.00
CA VAL A 222 -1.17 -19.54 13.93
C VAL A 222 -1.22 -18.91 15.31
N SER A 223 -1.72 -19.68 16.28
CA SER A 223 -1.79 -19.27 17.67
C SER A 223 -0.95 -20.18 18.57
N GLY A 224 -0.42 -19.58 19.59
CA GLY A 224 0.18 -20.25 20.75
C GLY A 224 -0.78 -20.31 21.94
N PRO A 225 -0.27 -20.63 23.14
CA PRO A 225 -1.05 -20.64 24.38
C PRO A 225 -1.78 -19.32 24.62
N GLN A 226 -2.98 -19.42 25.24
CA GLN A 226 -3.83 -18.26 25.56
C GLN A 226 -4.32 -17.45 24.35
N ASP A 227 -4.40 -18.09 23.17
CA ASP A 227 -4.83 -17.48 21.90
C ASP A 227 -3.90 -16.35 21.43
N ALA A 228 -2.62 -16.36 21.83
CA ALA A 228 -1.62 -15.41 21.35
C ALA A 228 -1.33 -15.68 19.88
N ILE A 229 -1.73 -14.76 18.98
CA ILE A 229 -1.48 -14.90 17.54
C ILE A 229 -0.03 -14.60 17.25
N SER A 230 0.62 -15.54 16.53
CA SER A 230 2.03 -15.43 16.15
C SER A 230 2.24 -15.25 14.65
N ALA A 231 1.26 -15.65 13.83
CA ALA A 231 1.27 -15.39 12.40
C ALA A 231 -0.14 -15.31 11.83
N VAL A 232 -0.32 -14.52 10.77
CA VAL A 232 -1.58 -14.40 10.01
C VAL A 232 -1.28 -14.25 8.52
N ALA A 233 -2.12 -14.83 7.67
CA ALA A 233 -2.06 -14.69 6.21
C ALA A 233 -3.44 -14.45 5.63
N PHE A 234 -3.55 -13.42 4.80
CA PHE A 234 -4.72 -13.12 3.97
C PHE A 234 -4.51 -13.78 2.61
N THR A 235 -5.38 -14.71 2.26
CA THR A 235 -5.21 -15.54 1.08
C THR A 235 -6.39 -15.42 0.13
N ARG A 236 -6.11 -15.66 -1.15
CA ARG A 236 -7.10 -15.79 -2.20
C ARG A 236 -6.80 -17.02 -3.05
N LEU A 237 -7.80 -17.86 -3.25
CA LEU A 237 -7.72 -18.97 -4.20
C LEU A 237 -8.03 -18.42 -5.60
N VAL A 238 -7.01 -18.29 -6.45
CA VAL A 238 -7.15 -17.74 -7.80
C VAL A 238 -7.80 -18.78 -8.74
N ASP A 239 -7.35 -20.02 -8.59
CA ASP A 239 -7.91 -21.19 -9.25
C ASP A 239 -7.59 -22.43 -8.40
N ARG A 240 -8.02 -23.61 -8.80
CA ARG A 240 -7.79 -24.86 -8.04
C ARG A 240 -6.31 -25.22 -7.88
N SER A 241 -5.42 -24.55 -8.60
CA SER A 241 -3.99 -24.86 -8.61
C SER A 241 -3.12 -23.83 -7.90
N ARG A 242 -3.68 -22.69 -7.47
CA ARG A 242 -2.88 -21.58 -6.92
C ARG A 242 -3.59 -20.78 -5.82
N VAL A 243 -2.94 -20.71 -4.67
CA VAL A 243 -3.25 -19.76 -3.59
C VAL A 243 -2.31 -18.58 -3.68
N GLU A 244 -2.84 -17.37 -3.67
CA GLU A 244 -2.10 -16.13 -3.50
C GLU A 244 -2.24 -15.65 -2.06
N ILE A 245 -1.10 -15.36 -1.41
CA ILE A 245 -1.03 -14.73 -0.10
C ILE A 245 -0.77 -13.25 -0.33
N GLU A 246 -1.80 -12.43 -0.16
CA GLU A 246 -1.74 -10.98 -0.40
C GLU A 246 -1.02 -10.23 0.72
N ARG A 247 -1.13 -10.69 1.93
CA ARG A 247 -0.40 -10.19 3.11
C ARG A 247 -0.12 -11.35 4.05
N MET A 248 1.09 -11.42 4.54
CA MET A 248 1.49 -12.31 5.63
C MET A 248 2.28 -11.52 6.65
N VAL A 249 1.91 -11.68 7.91
CA VAL A 249 2.63 -11.11 9.06
C VAL A 249 2.92 -12.22 10.05
N SER A 250 4.14 -12.29 10.53
CA SER A 250 4.59 -13.29 11.51
C SER A 250 5.60 -12.66 12.48
N LYS A 251 5.65 -13.20 13.70
CA LYS A 251 6.61 -12.77 14.73
C LYS A 251 8.00 -13.34 14.49
N ASP A 252 8.08 -14.53 13.89
CA ASP A 252 9.33 -15.26 13.67
C ASP A 252 9.20 -16.29 12.54
N ASP A 253 10.33 -16.86 12.13
CA ASP A 253 10.42 -17.84 11.05
C ASP A 253 9.66 -19.14 11.38
N CYS A 254 9.65 -19.55 12.64
CA CYS A 254 8.94 -20.76 13.07
C CYS A 254 7.43 -20.60 12.84
N SER A 255 6.86 -19.46 13.23
CA SER A 255 5.47 -19.11 12.99
C SER A 255 5.17 -18.98 11.50
N THR A 256 6.10 -18.43 10.72
CA THR A 256 5.99 -18.32 9.25
C THR A 256 5.84 -19.69 8.60
N TYR A 257 6.80 -20.58 8.83
CA TYR A 257 6.76 -21.91 8.18
C TYR A 257 5.64 -22.79 8.72
N ARG A 258 5.27 -22.63 9.99
CA ARG A 258 4.08 -23.31 10.54
C ARG A 258 2.79 -22.86 9.85
N LEU A 259 2.64 -21.57 9.58
CA LEU A 259 1.50 -21.04 8.86
C LEU A 259 1.45 -21.54 7.42
N LEU A 260 2.59 -21.50 6.72
CA LEU A 260 2.69 -22.00 5.34
C LEU A 260 2.42 -23.52 5.24
N ASP A 261 2.92 -24.32 6.18
CA ASP A 261 2.61 -25.75 6.27
C ASP A 261 1.11 -25.98 6.50
N PHE A 262 0.48 -25.17 7.36
CA PHE A 262 -0.95 -25.26 7.61
C PHE A 262 -1.78 -24.89 6.37
N ILE A 263 -1.45 -23.79 5.68
CA ILE A 263 -2.09 -23.40 4.42
C ILE A 263 -1.94 -24.52 3.39
N LYS A 264 -0.74 -25.08 3.25
CA LYS A 264 -0.47 -26.18 2.32
C LYS A 264 -1.29 -27.43 2.61
N LYS A 265 -1.49 -27.77 3.88
CA LYS A 265 -2.34 -28.91 4.28
C LYS A 265 -3.83 -28.69 3.96
N ASN A 266 -4.30 -27.46 4.00
CA ASN A 266 -5.68 -27.11 3.65
C ASN A 266 -5.90 -26.99 2.13
N GLU A 267 -4.85 -26.66 1.37
CA GLU A 267 -4.88 -26.51 -0.09
C GLU A 267 -3.78 -27.39 -0.75
N PRO A 268 -3.90 -28.73 -0.64
CA PRO A 268 -2.81 -29.66 -0.96
C PRO A 268 -2.40 -29.67 -2.43
N ASP A 269 -3.32 -29.39 -3.33
CA ASP A 269 -3.09 -29.41 -4.78
C ASP A 269 -2.61 -28.06 -5.33
N ALA A 270 -2.66 -26.99 -4.51
CA ALA A 270 -2.31 -25.67 -4.94
C ALA A 270 -0.82 -25.35 -4.71
N GLY A 271 -0.19 -24.66 -5.66
CA GLY A 271 1.02 -23.89 -5.43
C GLY A 271 0.71 -22.63 -4.64
N ILE A 272 1.69 -22.10 -3.95
CA ILE A 272 1.55 -20.88 -3.13
C ILE A 272 2.38 -19.77 -3.76
N LYS A 273 1.75 -18.61 -3.98
CA LYS A 273 2.42 -17.36 -4.32
C LYS A 273 2.28 -16.40 -3.15
N ILE A 274 3.38 -15.83 -2.70
CA ILE A 274 3.42 -14.86 -1.60
C ILE A 274 3.84 -13.52 -2.16
N PHE A 275 3.08 -12.45 -1.85
CA PHE A 275 3.50 -11.09 -2.10
C PHE A 275 4.20 -10.52 -0.86
N ILE A 276 5.39 -9.97 -1.07
CA ILE A 276 6.31 -9.56 -0.02
C ILE A 276 6.77 -8.13 -0.27
N ASP A 277 6.94 -7.36 0.81
CA ASP A 277 7.63 -6.06 0.74
C ASP A 277 9.06 -6.27 0.21
N PRO A 278 9.46 -5.55 -0.85
CA PRO A 278 10.81 -5.64 -1.39
C PRO A 278 11.91 -5.38 -0.37
N LYS A 279 11.66 -4.59 0.65
CA LYS A 279 12.65 -4.24 1.70
C LYS A 279 13.01 -5.42 2.58
N THR A 280 12.06 -6.33 2.78
CA THR A 280 12.25 -7.56 3.57
C THR A 280 12.67 -8.77 2.73
N SER A 281 12.67 -8.63 1.39
CA SER A 281 13.02 -9.72 0.47
C SER A 281 14.48 -9.68 0.06
N ASP A 282 15.12 -10.85 -0.01
CA ASP A 282 16.44 -11.02 -0.61
C ASP A 282 16.43 -10.80 -2.15
N ARG A 283 15.24 -10.75 -2.75
CA ARG A 283 15.01 -10.60 -4.19
C ARG A 283 14.55 -9.19 -4.57
N LYS A 284 15.03 -8.16 -3.90
CA LYS A 284 14.66 -6.74 -4.14
C LYS A 284 14.75 -6.34 -5.62
N ASN A 285 15.73 -6.85 -6.33
CA ASN A 285 15.94 -6.61 -7.76
C ASN A 285 14.82 -7.16 -8.67
N LEU A 286 13.96 -8.04 -8.16
CA LEU A 286 12.82 -8.60 -8.87
C LEU A 286 11.48 -7.91 -8.50
N ALA A 287 11.55 -6.82 -7.73
CA ALA A 287 10.36 -6.07 -7.34
C ALA A 287 9.63 -5.52 -8.57
N LYS A 288 8.32 -5.73 -8.58
CA LYS A 288 7.39 -5.24 -9.61
C LYS A 288 6.58 -4.08 -9.08
N THR A 289 6.25 -3.14 -9.95
CA THR A 289 5.28 -2.08 -9.63
C THR A 289 3.94 -2.70 -9.27
N HIS A 290 3.40 -2.27 -8.13
CA HIS A 290 2.06 -2.61 -7.69
C HIS A 290 1.15 -1.38 -7.71
N GLY A 291 1.63 -0.25 -7.22
CA GLY A 291 0.87 0.98 -7.17
C GLY A 291 1.64 2.20 -7.65
N MET A 292 0.90 3.23 -7.98
CA MET A 292 1.41 4.52 -8.47
C MET A 292 0.97 5.64 -7.54
N ALA A 293 1.79 6.70 -7.44
CA ALA A 293 1.45 7.90 -6.68
C ALA A 293 1.71 9.17 -7.49
N ARG A 294 0.99 10.24 -7.13
CA ARG A 294 1.23 11.60 -7.58
C ARG A 294 1.42 12.50 -6.38
N ILE A 295 2.57 13.14 -6.27
CA ILE A 295 2.87 14.10 -5.20
C ILE A 295 1.97 15.33 -5.36
N LEU A 296 1.36 15.76 -4.27
CA LEU A 296 0.55 16.97 -4.16
C LEU A 296 1.27 18.04 -3.33
N ASN A 297 2.05 17.63 -2.34
CA ASN A 297 2.81 18.52 -1.47
C ASN A 297 4.21 17.93 -1.25
N LEU A 298 5.18 18.40 -2.04
CA LEU A 298 6.55 17.93 -1.96
C LEU A 298 7.20 18.23 -0.60
N CYS A 299 6.90 19.37 -0.01
CA CYS A 299 7.45 19.74 1.30
C CYS A 299 7.09 18.71 2.38
N GLU A 300 5.84 18.24 2.43
CA GLU A 300 5.41 17.22 3.38
C GLU A 300 6.07 15.86 3.12
N ILE A 301 6.25 15.47 1.86
CA ILE A 301 7.01 14.26 1.48
C ILE A 301 8.45 14.34 1.96
N LEU A 302 9.12 15.49 1.76
CA LEU A 302 10.50 15.68 2.19
C LEU A 302 10.64 15.74 3.71
N LYS A 303 9.66 16.33 4.42
CA LYS A 303 9.62 16.31 5.89
C LYS A 303 9.47 14.89 6.42
N PHE A 304 8.58 14.10 5.83
CA PHE A 304 8.42 12.69 6.16
C PHE A 304 9.75 11.92 5.98
N GLN A 305 10.41 12.11 4.83
CA GLN A 305 11.72 11.50 4.57
C GLN A 305 12.79 11.94 5.57
N ALA A 306 12.86 13.23 5.88
CA ALA A 306 13.84 13.79 6.80
C ALA A 306 13.63 13.29 8.24
N ALA A 307 12.38 13.11 8.67
CA ALA A 307 12.06 12.58 9.99
C ALA A 307 12.50 11.11 10.14
N GLY A 308 12.30 10.28 9.10
CA GLY A 308 12.76 8.89 9.10
C GLY A 308 14.29 8.72 8.96
N HIS A 309 15.00 9.78 8.55
CA HIS A 309 16.45 9.73 8.26
C HIS A 309 17.13 11.02 8.72
N GLY A 310 17.35 11.15 10.02
CA GLY A 310 17.87 12.38 10.65
C GLY A 310 19.28 12.81 10.23
N ASP A 311 20.06 11.94 9.58
CA ASP A 311 21.40 12.20 9.07
C ASP A 311 21.44 12.78 7.64
N LEU A 312 20.28 12.84 6.97
CA LEU A 312 20.20 13.34 5.60
C LEU A 312 20.68 14.80 5.47
N LYS A 313 21.46 15.03 4.41
CA LYS A 313 21.93 16.35 4.02
C LYS A 313 22.02 16.47 2.51
N TYR A 314 21.04 17.14 1.92
CA TYR A 314 21.05 17.49 0.49
C TYR A 314 20.20 18.72 0.19
N SER A 315 20.34 19.26 -1.03
CA SER A 315 19.58 20.42 -1.52
C SER A 315 19.08 20.13 -2.91
N ILE A 316 17.81 20.41 -3.18
CA ILE A 316 17.20 20.28 -4.50
C ILE A 316 16.53 21.55 -4.95
N LEU A 317 16.49 21.75 -6.27
CA LEU A 317 15.73 22.81 -6.92
C LEU A 317 14.65 22.15 -7.78
N VAL A 318 13.41 22.56 -7.58
CA VAL A 318 12.25 21.97 -8.27
C VAL A 318 11.43 23.06 -8.94
N ASN A 319 11.08 22.86 -10.20
CA ASN A 319 10.14 23.75 -10.90
C ASN A 319 8.72 23.20 -10.70
N GLU A 320 8.01 23.78 -9.74
CA GLU A 320 6.59 23.46 -9.47
C GLU A 320 5.64 24.44 -10.16
N HIS A 321 6.11 25.67 -10.42
CA HIS A 321 5.32 26.75 -11.00
C HIS A 321 6.14 27.50 -12.07
N PRO A 322 5.51 27.97 -13.17
CA PRO A 322 6.21 28.74 -14.18
C PRO A 322 6.88 29.99 -13.59
N GLY A 323 8.17 30.16 -13.89
CA GLY A 323 8.96 31.33 -13.46
C GLY A 323 9.49 31.31 -12.02
N LEU A 324 9.11 30.27 -11.24
CA LEU A 324 9.58 30.09 -9.87
C LEU A 324 10.30 28.73 -9.75
N VAL A 325 11.38 28.73 -8.99
CA VAL A 325 12.09 27.52 -8.58
C VAL A 325 11.98 27.38 -7.08
N GLU A 326 11.46 26.25 -6.64
CA GLU A 326 11.37 25.93 -5.22
C GLU A 326 12.68 25.25 -4.79
N ARG A 327 13.32 25.82 -3.77
CA ARG A 327 14.52 25.27 -3.17
C ARG A 327 14.15 24.58 -1.86
N TYR A 328 14.57 23.34 -1.72
CA TYR A 328 14.44 22.55 -0.51
C TYR A 328 15.83 22.17 -0.01
N ASP A 329 16.17 22.60 1.20
CA ASP A 329 17.41 22.25 1.89
C ASP A 329 17.07 21.31 3.05
N ILE A 330 17.54 20.07 2.98
CA ILE A 330 17.31 19.01 3.97
C ILE A 330 18.58 18.87 4.81
N LYS A 331 18.46 18.98 6.13
CA LYS A 331 19.57 18.80 7.05
C LYS A 331 19.09 18.56 8.48
N GLY A 332 19.64 17.51 9.14
CA GLY A 332 19.39 17.23 10.55
C GLY A 332 17.91 16.98 10.86
N GLY A 333 17.21 16.22 10.02
CA GLY A 333 15.79 15.93 10.19
C GLY A 333 14.84 17.09 9.86
N GLN A 334 15.34 18.21 9.35
CA GLN A 334 14.57 19.39 9.03
C GLN A 334 14.60 19.72 7.53
N VAL A 335 13.52 20.33 7.05
CA VAL A 335 13.37 20.82 5.68
C VAL A 335 13.15 22.33 5.71
N ASN A 336 14.08 23.06 5.08
CA ASN A 336 13.92 24.50 4.83
C ASN A 336 13.48 24.69 3.38
N HIS A 337 12.42 25.43 3.16
CA HIS A 337 11.85 25.70 1.86
C HIS A 337 11.89 27.19 1.54
N LYS A 338 12.30 27.54 0.30
CA LYS A 338 12.34 28.92 -0.20
C LYS A 338 11.99 28.93 -1.68
N SER A 339 11.03 29.78 -2.08
CA SER A 339 10.77 30.10 -3.49
C SER A 339 11.80 31.10 -4.02
N ILE A 340 12.35 30.83 -5.18
CA ILE A 340 13.38 31.68 -5.85
C ILE A 340 12.82 32.06 -7.23
N SER A 341 12.75 33.35 -7.52
CA SER A 341 12.46 33.80 -8.89
C SER A 341 13.63 33.50 -9.79
N MET A 342 13.37 32.98 -11.01
CA MET A 342 14.42 32.75 -12.00
C MET A 342 15.14 34.03 -12.46
N ASP A 343 14.51 35.20 -12.26
CA ASP A 343 15.06 36.51 -12.56
C ASP A 343 15.84 37.12 -11.39
N SER A 344 15.93 36.44 -10.23
CA SER A 344 16.62 36.94 -9.05
C SER A 344 18.13 36.59 -9.05
N GLU A 345 18.94 37.42 -8.37
CA GLU A 345 20.37 37.15 -8.14
C GLU A 345 20.61 35.87 -7.30
N ASP A 346 19.60 35.39 -6.56
CA ASP A 346 19.67 34.17 -5.76
C ASP A 346 19.57 32.91 -6.63
N TYR A 347 19.15 33.03 -7.91
CA TYR A 347 19.05 31.92 -8.84
C TYR A 347 20.40 31.61 -9.50
N ASP A 348 20.88 30.39 -9.33
CA ASP A 348 22.09 29.89 -9.97
C ASP A 348 21.73 29.01 -11.18
N PRO A 349 21.88 29.52 -12.42
CA PRO A 349 21.50 28.78 -13.63
C PRO A 349 22.39 27.55 -13.91
N THR A 350 23.49 27.40 -13.17
CA THR A 350 24.38 26.21 -13.33
C THR A 350 23.87 25.00 -12.57
N LYS A 351 22.93 25.18 -11.64
CA LYS A 351 22.34 24.08 -10.87
C LYS A 351 21.21 23.40 -11.65
N THR A 352 21.15 22.10 -11.50
CA THR A 352 20.07 21.30 -12.10
C THR A 352 18.75 21.59 -11.41
N VAL A 353 17.76 22.04 -12.17
CA VAL A 353 16.37 22.19 -11.72
C VAL A 353 15.58 21.00 -12.22
N MET A 354 14.92 20.29 -11.32
CA MET A 354 14.09 19.11 -11.62
C MET A 354 12.63 19.51 -11.82
N SER A 355 11.91 18.79 -12.68
CA SER A 355 10.44 18.87 -12.64
C SER A 355 9.90 18.13 -11.41
N LEU A 356 8.67 18.46 -11.00
CA LEU A 356 7.98 17.73 -9.92
C LEU A 356 7.86 16.23 -10.26
N ARG A 357 7.73 15.89 -11.54
CA ARG A 357 7.69 14.51 -12.01
C ARG A 357 9.05 13.82 -11.85
N ASP A 358 10.13 14.46 -12.23
CA ASP A 358 11.47 13.88 -12.12
C ASP A 358 11.83 13.60 -10.67
N ILE A 359 11.57 14.57 -9.78
CA ILE A 359 11.80 14.37 -8.36
C ILE A 359 10.88 13.26 -7.78
N SER A 360 9.64 13.14 -8.27
CA SER A 360 8.74 12.05 -7.87
C SER A 360 9.30 10.69 -8.27
N CYS A 361 9.82 10.55 -9.50
CA CYS A 361 10.47 9.33 -9.97
C CYS A 361 11.70 8.97 -9.13
N VAL A 362 12.48 9.98 -8.69
CA VAL A 362 13.66 9.77 -7.83
C VAL A 362 13.25 9.36 -6.43
N LEU A 363 12.28 10.03 -5.83
CA LEU A 363 11.81 9.76 -4.46
C LEU A 363 11.14 8.39 -4.35
N PHE A 364 10.28 8.04 -5.31
CA PHE A 364 9.51 6.80 -5.28
C PHE A 364 10.16 5.65 -6.04
N ARG A 365 11.41 5.75 -6.47
CA ARG A 365 12.10 4.66 -7.19
C ARG A 365 12.09 3.35 -6.41
N ARG A 366 12.26 2.23 -7.11
CA ARG A 366 12.42 0.92 -6.45
C ARG A 366 13.59 0.94 -5.44
N PRO A 367 13.46 0.25 -4.31
CA PRO A 367 14.50 0.22 -3.28
C PRO A 367 15.88 -0.28 -3.75
N ASP A 368 15.93 -1.09 -4.82
CA ASP A 368 17.15 -1.67 -5.39
C ASP A 368 17.85 -0.81 -6.44
N THR A 369 17.16 0.20 -7.01
CA THR A 369 17.74 1.09 -8.05
C THR A 369 18.58 2.22 -7.46
N GLY A 370 19.25 1.99 -6.33
CA GLY A 370 19.69 3.05 -5.48
C GLY A 370 21.06 3.63 -5.68
N VAL A 371 22.04 2.87 -6.15
CA VAL A 371 23.43 3.26 -5.94
C VAL A 371 23.79 4.54 -6.70
N LEU A 372 23.51 4.63 -7.99
CA LEU A 372 23.92 5.81 -8.79
C LEU A 372 23.13 7.09 -8.47
N LEU A 373 21.83 6.98 -8.20
CA LEU A 373 20.98 8.15 -7.89
C LEU A 373 21.12 8.58 -6.42
N VAL A 374 21.33 7.67 -5.49
CA VAL A 374 21.63 8.00 -4.09
C VAL A 374 22.97 8.71 -3.99
N GLU A 375 24.01 8.23 -4.69
CA GLU A 375 25.31 8.89 -4.72
C GLU A 375 25.25 10.27 -5.38
N ALA A 376 24.42 10.44 -6.42
CA ALA A 376 24.27 11.73 -7.12
C ALA A 376 23.49 12.77 -6.32
N PHE A 377 22.48 12.36 -5.54
CA PHE A 377 21.55 13.28 -4.85
C PHE A 377 21.50 13.07 -3.34
N GLY A 378 22.08 12.00 -2.80
CA GLY A 378 22.04 11.68 -1.37
C GLY A 378 20.63 11.37 -0.83
N MET A 379 19.64 11.11 -1.71
CA MET A 379 18.25 10.91 -1.34
C MET A 379 17.91 9.43 -1.22
N PRO A 380 17.48 8.92 -0.05
CA PRO A 380 16.98 7.57 0.08
C PRO A 380 15.66 7.38 -0.68
N SER A 381 15.38 6.14 -1.11
CA SER A 381 14.11 5.80 -1.76
C SER A 381 12.97 5.79 -0.75
N LEU A 382 11.86 6.40 -1.13
CA LEU A 382 10.57 6.28 -0.46
C LEU A 382 9.66 5.22 -1.12
N GLY A 383 10.18 4.45 -2.09
CA GLY A 383 9.40 3.36 -2.70
C GLY A 383 8.81 2.48 -1.61
N GLY A 384 7.49 2.46 -1.54
CA GLY A 384 6.73 1.87 -0.45
C GLY A 384 6.12 0.51 -0.79
N TYR A 385 5.35 0.00 0.16
CA TYR A 385 4.54 -1.21 0.03
C TYR A 385 3.11 -0.91 0.47
N VAL A 386 2.14 -1.37 -0.31
CA VAL A 386 0.73 -1.29 0.03
C VAL A 386 0.10 -2.67 -0.07
N SER A 387 -0.75 -2.99 0.87
CA SER A 387 -1.52 -4.24 0.91
C SER A 387 -2.84 -4.01 1.64
N LEU A 388 -3.77 -4.92 1.46
CA LEU A 388 -5.06 -4.90 2.15
C LEU A 388 -5.86 -3.60 1.91
N MET A 389 -5.76 -3.05 0.70
CA MET A 389 -6.50 -1.86 0.31
C MET A 389 -7.95 -2.22 -0.07
N ALA A 390 -8.84 -1.23 -0.05
CA ALA A 390 -10.20 -1.35 -0.56
C ALA A 390 -10.19 -1.31 -2.11
N GLU A 391 -9.66 -2.37 -2.74
CA GLU A 391 -9.51 -2.50 -4.19
C GLU A 391 -10.73 -3.13 -4.85
#